data_8d1943ef47d1c325132e540bb04743da
#
_entry.id   8d1943ef47d1c325132e540bb04743da
#
_cell.length_a   1.000
_cell.length_b   1.000
_cell.length_c   1.000
_cell.angle_alpha   90.00
_cell.angle_beta   90.00
_cell.angle_gamma   90.00
#
_symmetry.space_group_name_H-M   'P 1'
#
loop_
_entity.id
_entity.type
_entity.pdbx_description
1 polymer ?
#
loop_
_entity_poly.entity_id
_entity_poly.type
_entity_poly.pdbx_seq_one_letter_code
_entity_poly.pdbx_strand_id
1 'polypeptide(L)'
;MKKVIVLSLGGSLIIPNDVDSKFLKKFRQTILRNTKNHKFIIVCGGGSIARKYISGLKAVGANEYLQSMIGIACTRTNARFVSYFFNKDQEYGIPNTLETLDKYLKKQDVVFCGALEYKPNQTSDSTTAQIAAHFKAPFINLTKVSGLYTKNPKDYKDAKFISEIS
;
A
#
# COMPACT_ATOMS: atom_id res chain seq x y z
N MET A 1 -3.35 -10.38 23.41
CA MET A 1 -3.76 -9.45 22.35
C MET A 1 -3.16 -9.89 21.02
N LYS A 2 -3.89 -9.73 19.88
CA LYS A 2 -3.34 -10.02 18.54
C LYS A 2 -2.23 -9.02 18.20
N LYS A 3 -1.13 -9.51 17.59
CA LYS A 3 -0.03 -8.67 17.12
C LYS A 3 -0.45 -7.91 15.86
N VAL A 4 -0.09 -6.65 15.74
CA VAL A 4 -0.32 -5.85 14.52
C VAL A 4 0.82 -6.10 13.54
N ILE A 5 0.48 -6.25 12.26
CA ILE A 5 1.43 -6.31 11.15
C ILE A 5 0.99 -5.27 10.11
N VAL A 6 1.93 -4.47 9.64
CA VAL A 6 1.69 -3.47 8.60
C VAL A 6 2.27 -3.97 7.28
N LEU A 7 1.43 -4.02 6.24
CA LEU A 7 1.79 -4.52 4.91
C LEU A 7 1.72 -3.37 3.90
N SER A 8 2.80 -3.15 3.15
CA SER A 8 2.70 -2.43 1.87
C SER A 8 2.28 -3.41 0.78
N LEU A 9 1.12 -3.21 0.20
CA LEU A 9 0.66 -3.95 -0.97
C LEU A 9 0.92 -3.10 -2.22
N GLY A 10 2.02 -3.36 -2.89
CA GLY A 10 2.44 -2.62 -4.07
C GLY A 10 1.34 -2.58 -5.14
N GLY A 11 1.01 -1.39 -5.64
CA GLY A 11 -0.05 -1.23 -6.63
C GLY A 11 0.16 -2.04 -7.92
N SER A 12 1.41 -2.38 -8.24
CA SER A 12 1.74 -3.27 -9.36
C SER A 12 1.37 -4.73 -9.12
N LEU A 13 1.06 -5.13 -7.89
CA LEU A 13 0.52 -6.44 -7.54
C LEU A 13 -1.02 -6.43 -7.59
N ILE A 14 -1.64 -5.27 -7.43
CA ILE A 14 -3.10 -5.10 -7.50
C ILE A 14 -3.51 -4.98 -8.97
N ILE A 15 -2.93 -4.00 -9.67
CA ILE A 15 -3.21 -3.67 -11.07
C ILE A 15 -1.87 -3.47 -11.79
N PRO A 16 -1.22 -4.55 -12.27
CA PRO A 16 -0.02 -4.44 -13.11
C PRO A 16 -0.30 -3.68 -14.42
N ASN A 17 -1.20 -4.18 -15.24
CA ASN A 17 -1.87 -3.54 -16.37
C ASN A 17 -3.37 -3.67 -16.17
N ASP A 18 -3.82 -4.89 -15.87
CA ASP A 18 -5.18 -5.26 -15.49
C ASP A 18 -5.19 -5.78 -14.05
N VAL A 19 -6.38 -5.98 -13.48
CA VAL A 19 -6.53 -6.51 -12.12
C VAL A 19 -5.99 -7.93 -12.02
N ASP A 20 -5.04 -8.17 -11.13
CA ASP A 20 -4.53 -9.51 -10.85
C ASP A 20 -5.42 -10.24 -9.81
N SER A 21 -6.59 -10.67 -10.27
CA SER A 21 -7.55 -11.38 -9.42
C SER A 21 -7.01 -12.69 -8.84
N LYS A 22 -6.08 -13.36 -9.54
CA LYS A 22 -5.46 -14.62 -9.08
C LYS A 22 -4.55 -14.36 -7.87
N PHE A 23 -3.73 -13.33 -7.95
CA PHE A 23 -2.89 -12.88 -6.83
C PHE A 23 -3.75 -12.43 -5.65
N LEU A 24 -4.75 -11.56 -5.89
CA LEU A 24 -5.61 -11.02 -4.84
C LEU A 24 -6.41 -12.10 -4.10
N LYS A 25 -6.87 -13.15 -4.80
CA LYS A 25 -7.51 -14.32 -4.15
C LYS A 25 -6.55 -15.04 -3.21
N LYS A 26 -5.31 -15.31 -3.64
CA LYS A 26 -4.29 -15.95 -2.79
C LYS A 26 -3.90 -15.06 -1.61
N PHE A 27 -3.71 -13.78 -1.86
CA PHE A 27 -3.40 -12.79 -0.83
C PHE A 27 -4.50 -12.77 0.24
N ARG A 28 -5.78 -12.65 -0.17
CA ARG A 28 -6.92 -12.72 0.76
C ARG A 28 -6.89 -13.97 1.61
N GLN A 29 -6.72 -15.14 1.01
CA GLN A 29 -6.68 -16.41 1.74
C GLN A 29 -5.56 -16.42 2.79
N THR A 30 -4.36 -15.94 2.43
CA THR A 30 -3.22 -15.87 3.33
C THR A 30 -3.50 -14.93 4.51
N ILE A 31 -4.01 -13.73 4.25
CA ILE A 31 -4.35 -12.77 5.31
C ILE A 31 -5.40 -13.37 6.25
N LEU A 32 -6.53 -13.87 5.71
CA LEU A 32 -7.62 -14.39 6.53
C LEU A 32 -7.20 -15.58 7.41
N ARG A 33 -6.34 -16.47 6.93
CA ARG A 33 -5.79 -17.57 7.75
C ARG A 33 -5.00 -17.09 8.96
N ASN A 34 -4.37 -15.92 8.84
CA ASN A 34 -3.51 -15.36 9.88
C ASN A 34 -4.23 -14.39 10.83
N THR A 35 -5.51 -14.04 10.58
CA THR A 35 -6.27 -13.14 11.47
C THR A 35 -6.56 -13.74 12.84
N LYS A 36 -6.40 -15.06 13.01
CA LYS A 36 -6.52 -15.70 14.33
C LYS A 36 -5.54 -15.11 15.35
N ASN A 37 -4.31 -14.84 14.93
CA ASN A 37 -3.22 -14.38 15.80
C ASN A 37 -2.77 -12.95 15.55
N HIS A 38 -3.17 -12.35 14.40
CA HIS A 38 -2.69 -11.05 13.96
C HIS A 38 -3.83 -10.13 13.55
N LYS A 39 -3.56 -8.83 13.65
CA LYS A 39 -4.30 -7.76 12.98
C LYS A 39 -3.44 -7.21 11.86
N PHE A 40 -4.06 -6.82 10.76
CA PHE A 40 -3.35 -6.32 9.58
C PHE A 40 -3.79 -4.91 9.21
N ILE A 41 -2.82 -4.05 8.94
CA ILE A 41 -3.02 -2.78 8.24
C ILE A 41 -2.40 -2.97 6.85
N ILE A 42 -3.22 -2.87 5.80
CA ILE A 42 -2.82 -3.08 4.42
C ILE A 42 -2.83 -1.73 3.72
N VAL A 43 -1.63 -1.23 3.41
CA VAL A 43 -1.43 0.04 2.69
C VAL A 43 -1.29 -0.27 1.21
N CYS A 44 -2.26 0.18 0.42
CA CYS A 44 -2.31 -0.09 -1.02
C CYS A 44 -1.57 0.99 -1.81
N GLY A 45 -0.76 0.57 -2.77
CA GLY A 45 -0.12 1.47 -3.74
C GLY A 45 -1.03 1.84 -4.91
N GLY A 46 -0.67 2.89 -5.66
CA GLY A 46 -1.48 3.42 -6.77
C GLY A 46 -1.45 2.62 -8.07
N GLY A 47 -0.40 1.82 -8.30
CA GLY A 47 -0.28 0.92 -9.46
C GLY A 47 -0.11 1.63 -10.81
N SER A 48 -0.50 0.94 -11.89
CA SER A 48 -0.42 1.46 -13.26
C SER A 48 -1.35 2.65 -13.48
N ILE A 49 -2.52 2.66 -12.83
CA ILE A 49 -3.51 3.74 -12.97
C ILE A 49 -2.94 5.06 -12.45
N ALA A 50 -2.34 5.06 -11.25
CA ALA A 50 -1.71 6.26 -10.70
C ALA A 50 -0.62 6.79 -11.63
N ARG A 51 0.24 5.92 -12.16
CA ARG A 51 1.29 6.33 -13.11
C ARG A 51 0.74 6.95 -14.39
N LYS A 52 -0.33 6.38 -14.95
CA LYS A 52 -1.00 6.93 -16.14
C LYS A 52 -1.57 8.32 -15.88
N TYR A 53 -2.26 8.51 -14.77
CA TYR A 53 -2.85 9.80 -14.42
C TYR A 53 -1.79 10.86 -14.10
N ILE A 54 -0.76 10.50 -13.33
CA ILE A 54 0.38 11.39 -13.04
C ILE A 54 1.09 11.79 -14.34
N SER A 55 1.33 10.83 -15.25
CA SER A 55 1.94 11.10 -16.54
C SER A 55 1.11 12.06 -17.39
N GLY A 56 -0.22 11.87 -17.42
CA GLY A 56 -1.14 12.78 -18.11
C GLY A 56 -1.11 14.20 -17.54
N LEU A 57 -1.15 14.34 -16.21
CA LEU A 57 -1.04 15.65 -15.57
C LEU A 57 0.33 16.31 -15.82
N LYS A 58 1.41 15.53 -15.80
CA LYS A 58 2.75 16.01 -16.10
C LYS A 58 2.85 16.54 -17.53
N ALA A 59 2.21 15.88 -18.51
CA ALA A 59 2.23 16.27 -19.91
C ALA A 59 1.58 17.64 -20.16
N VAL A 60 0.63 18.07 -19.30
CA VAL A 60 -0.03 19.39 -19.36
C VAL A 60 0.56 20.41 -18.38
N GLY A 61 1.73 20.12 -17.80
CA GLY A 61 2.45 21.04 -16.92
C GLY A 61 1.85 21.21 -15.52
N ALA A 62 0.98 20.28 -15.06
CA ALA A 62 0.44 20.32 -13.72
C ALA A 62 1.56 20.21 -12.67
N ASN A 63 1.46 20.96 -11.59
CA ASN A 63 2.47 20.99 -10.53
C ASN A 63 2.54 19.66 -9.74
N GLU A 64 3.60 19.46 -8.98
CA GLU A 64 3.85 18.24 -8.22
C GLU A 64 2.76 17.95 -7.17
N TYR A 65 2.15 18.99 -6.61
CA TYR A 65 1.04 18.84 -5.65
C TYR A 65 -0.14 18.14 -6.31
N LEU A 66 -0.60 18.59 -7.48
CA LEU A 66 -1.72 17.98 -8.20
C LEU A 66 -1.40 16.55 -8.66
N GLN A 67 -0.15 16.31 -9.10
CA GLN A 67 0.33 14.97 -9.44
C GLN A 67 0.31 14.05 -8.22
N SER A 68 0.71 14.54 -7.06
CA SER A 68 0.66 13.78 -5.80
C SER A 68 -0.77 13.52 -5.33
N MET A 69 -1.66 14.49 -5.44
CA MET A 69 -3.06 14.36 -5.04
C MET A 69 -3.78 13.28 -5.84
N ILE A 70 -3.58 13.21 -7.16
CA ILE A 70 -4.17 12.13 -7.96
C ILE A 70 -3.54 10.76 -7.61
N GLY A 71 -2.25 10.72 -7.30
CA GLY A 71 -1.57 9.53 -6.81
C GLY A 71 -2.19 9.01 -5.50
N ILE A 72 -2.41 9.90 -4.54
CA ILE A 72 -3.09 9.62 -3.26
C ILE A 72 -4.51 9.07 -3.51
N ALA A 73 -5.29 9.73 -4.37
CA ALA A 73 -6.64 9.28 -4.72
C ALA A 73 -6.62 7.85 -5.29
N CYS A 74 -5.71 7.54 -6.20
CA CYS A 74 -5.55 6.20 -6.75
C CYS A 74 -5.19 5.15 -5.68
N THR A 75 -4.33 5.48 -4.72
CA THR A 75 -4.00 4.54 -3.63
C THR A 75 -5.22 4.22 -2.77
N ARG A 76 -6.05 5.23 -2.46
CA ARG A 76 -7.29 5.07 -1.68
C ARG A 76 -8.36 4.29 -2.46
N THR A 77 -8.48 4.52 -3.76
CA THR A 77 -9.36 3.73 -4.63
C THR A 77 -8.95 2.27 -4.66
N ASN A 78 -7.64 1.98 -4.78
CA ASN A 78 -7.13 0.62 -4.72
C ASN A 78 -7.37 -0.03 -3.34
N ALA A 79 -7.23 0.74 -2.26
CA ALA A 79 -7.51 0.24 -0.91
C ALA A 79 -9.00 -0.16 -0.77
N ARG A 80 -9.92 0.66 -1.28
CA ARG A 80 -11.35 0.35 -1.32
C ARG A 80 -11.62 -0.89 -2.17
N PHE A 81 -11.06 -0.95 -3.36
CA PHE A 81 -11.21 -2.11 -4.25
C PHE A 81 -10.73 -3.41 -3.59
N VAL A 82 -9.53 -3.39 -2.98
CA VAL A 82 -8.99 -4.57 -2.29
C VAL A 82 -9.86 -4.93 -1.08
N SER A 83 -10.40 -3.97 -0.33
CA SER A 83 -11.31 -4.26 0.79
C SER A 83 -12.56 -5.02 0.34
N TYR A 84 -13.10 -4.73 -0.84
CA TYR A 84 -14.23 -5.47 -1.41
C TYR A 84 -13.84 -6.91 -1.78
N PHE A 85 -12.61 -7.16 -2.19
CA PHE A 85 -12.10 -8.54 -2.35
C PHE A 85 -12.15 -9.34 -1.03
N PHE A 86 -12.12 -8.66 0.11
CA PHE A 86 -12.26 -9.29 1.43
C PHE A 86 -13.71 -9.32 1.91
N ASN A 87 -14.67 -8.96 1.07
CA ASN A 87 -16.08 -8.78 1.43
C ASN A 87 -16.25 -7.84 2.62
N LYS A 88 -15.42 -6.77 2.66
CA LYS A 88 -15.46 -5.75 3.69
C LYS A 88 -15.80 -4.43 3.05
N ASP A 89 -16.95 -3.89 3.41
CA ASP A 89 -17.23 -2.49 3.18
C ASP A 89 -16.71 -1.69 4.37
N GLN A 90 -15.92 -0.68 4.07
CA GLN A 90 -15.51 0.29 5.09
C GLN A 90 -16.54 1.41 5.10
N GLU A 91 -17.64 1.20 5.83
CA GLU A 91 -18.83 2.08 5.89
C GLU A 91 -18.46 3.56 6.05
N TYR A 92 -17.41 3.85 6.81
CA TYR A 92 -16.95 5.21 7.10
C TYR A 92 -15.83 5.68 6.15
N GLY A 93 -15.64 4.99 5.03
CA GLY A 93 -14.62 5.32 4.03
C GLY A 93 -13.25 4.70 4.30
N ILE A 94 -12.29 5.04 3.45
CA ILE A 94 -10.90 4.59 3.60
C ILE A 94 -10.18 5.51 4.60
N PRO A 95 -9.54 4.96 5.65
CA PRO A 95 -8.78 5.75 6.62
C PRO A 95 -7.73 6.62 5.93
N ASN A 96 -7.65 7.88 6.32
CA ASN A 96 -6.73 8.86 5.78
C ASN A 96 -5.88 9.57 6.87
N THR A 97 -6.05 9.18 8.13
CA THR A 97 -5.24 9.63 9.26
C THR A 97 -4.87 8.45 10.17
N LEU A 98 -3.83 8.61 10.98
CA LEU A 98 -3.42 7.61 11.97
C LEU A 98 -4.52 7.38 13.01
N GLU A 99 -5.20 8.44 13.45
CA GLU A 99 -6.31 8.35 14.40
C GLU A 99 -7.46 7.51 13.85
N THR A 100 -7.79 7.68 12.59
CA THR A 100 -8.83 6.87 11.92
C THR A 100 -8.41 5.42 11.82
N LEU A 101 -7.14 5.14 11.50
CA LEU A 101 -6.59 3.78 11.50
C LEU A 101 -6.71 3.13 12.88
N ASP A 102 -6.38 3.83 13.96
CA ASP A 102 -6.54 3.36 15.35
C ASP A 102 -7.99 2.96 15.64
N LYS A 103 -8.95 3.81 15.27
CA LYS A 103 -10.39 3.55 15.45
C LYS A 103 -10.84 2.29 14.72
N TYR A 104 -10.41 2.11 13.45
CA TYR A 104 -10.76 0.94 12.66
C TYR A 104 -10.12 -0.33 13.22
N LEU A 105 -8.84 -0.26 13.60
CA LEU A 105 -8.10 -1.43 14.08
C LEU A 105 -8.65 -1.96 15.42
N LYS A 106 -9.30 -1.12 16.23
CA LYS A 106 -10.02 -1.55 17.43
C LYS A 106 -11.22 -2.45 17.09
N LYS A 107 -11.90 -2.17 15.97
CA LYS A 107 -13.13 -2.85 15.56
C LYS A 107 -12.92 -4.01 14.56
N GLN A 108 -11.79 -4.03 13.85
CA GLN A 108 -11.54 -4.96 12.75
C GLN A 108 -10.14 -5.57 12.85
N ASP A 109 -10.01 -6.81 12.35
CA ASP A 109 -8.70 -7.48 12.28
C ASP A 109 -7.92 -7.15 11.00
N VAL A 110 -8.58 -6.64 9.97
CA VAL A 110 -7.96 -6.24 8.70
C VAL A 110 -8.50 -4.86 8.32
N VAL A 111 -7.60 -3.90 8.21
CA VAL A 111 -7.89 -2.52 7.81
C VAL A 111 -7.12 -2.19 6.54
N PHE A 112 -7.79 -1.55 5.58
CA PHE A 112 -7.20 -1.14 4.32
C PHE A 112 -7.09 0.38 4.29
N CYS A 113 -5.95 0.89 3.82
CA CYS A 113 -5.75 2.31 3.56
C CYS A 113 -4.89 2.53 2.31
N GLY A 114 -4.92 3.74 1.79
CA GLY A 114 -3.92 4.24 0.84
C GLY A 114 -2.94 5.17 1.54
N ALA A 115 -2.38 6.13 0.81
CA ALA A 115 -1.64 7.24 1.40
C ALA A 115 -2.57 8.01 2.35
N LEU A 116 -2.05 8.39 3.53
CA LEU A 116 -2.82 9.10 4.55
C LEU A 116 -2.99 10.58 4.16
N GLU A 117 -1.95 11.37 4.32
CA GLU A 117 -1.94 12.79 4.03
C GLU A 117 -0.89 13.11 2.97
N TYR A 118 -1.08 14.23 2.28
CA TYR A 118 -0.04 14.73 1.38
C TYR A 118 1.18 15.20 2.20
N LYS A 119 2.34 14.69 1.82
CA LYS A 119 3.65 15.23 2.24
C LYS A 119 4.56 15.24 1.01
N PRO A 120 5.37 16.29 0.81
CA PRO A 120 6.32 16.32 -0.29
C PRO A 120 7.22 15.05 -0.29
N ASN A 121 7.51 14.54 -1.49
CA ASN A 121 8.38 13.36 -1.69
C ASN A 121 7.96 12.07 -0.96
N GLN A 122 6.71 11.94 -0.55
CA GLN A 122 6.21 10.74 0.13
C GLN A 122 5.75 9.69 -0.87
N THR A 123 6.13 8.43 -0.62
CA THR A 123 5.68 7.24 -1.34
C THR A 123 4.74 6.40 -0.49
N SER A 124 4.07 5.41 -1.09
CA SER A 124 3.26 4.43 -0.32
C SER A 124 4.11 3.63 0.65
N ASP A 125 5.37 3.35 0.33
CA ASP A 125 6.28 2.61 1.21
C ASP A 125 6.68 3.47 2.41
N SER A 126 6.98 4.77 2.21
CA SER A 126 7.26 5.68 3.32
C SER A 126 6.04 5.90 4.23
N THR A 127 4.82 5.97 3.65
CA THR A 127 3.58 5.98 4.43
C THR A 127 3.44 4.71 5.27
N THR A 128 3.73 3.54 4.68
CA THR A 128 3.66 2.26 5.38
C THR A 128 4.66 2.20 6.55
N ALA A 129 5.89 2.67 6.33
CA ALA A 129 6.91 2.74 7.37
C ALA A 129 6.49 3.65 8.54
N GLN A 130 5.89 4.81 8.26
CA GLN A 130 5.34 5.70 9.28
C GLN A 130 4.22 5.04 10.09
N ILE A 131 3.30 4.34 9.42
CA ILE A 131 2.23 3.59 10.08
C ILE A 131 2.83 2.49 10.97
N ALA A 132 3.80 1.73 10.45
CA ALA A 132 4.47 0.68 11.22
C ALA A 132 5.17 1.23 12.48
N ALA A 133 5.85 2.38 12.36
CA ALA A 133 6.47 3.05 13.50
C ALA A 133 5.43 3.50 14.54
N HIS A 134 4.31 4.09 14.11
CA HIS A 134 3.21 4.50 15.01
C HIS A 134 2.65 3.33 15.81
N PHE A 135 2.39 2.20 15.16
CA PHE A 135 1.87 1.01 15.82
C PHE A 135 2.93 0.12 16.48
N LYS A 136 4.22 0.49 16.40
CA LYS A 136 5.36 -0.33 16.86
C LYS A 136 5.26 -1.76 16.31
N ALA A 137 4.92 -1.87 15.04
CA ALA A 137 4.59 -3.11 14.36
C ALA A 137 5.63 -3.45 13.29
N PRO A 138 5.86 -4.73 12.99
CA PRO A 138 6.68 -5.12 11.84
C PRO A 138 6.08 -4.61 10.54
N PHE A 139 6.96 -4.20 9.62
CA PHE A 139 6.65 -3.78 8.26
C PHE A 139 7.04 -4.87 7.27
N ILE A 140 6.12 -5.28 6.41
CA ILE A 140 6.37 -6.20 5.31
C ILE A 140 6.01 -5.50 3.99
N ASN A 141 6.98 -5.40 3.09
CA ASN A 141 6.76 -4.82 1.75
C ASN A 141 6.53 -5.93 0.72
N LEU A 142 5.33 -5.94 0.12
CA LEU A 142 4.97 -6.84 -0.97
C LEU A 142 5.13 -6.11 -2.30
N THR A 143 6.12 -6.53 -3.05
CA THR A 143 6.52 -5.93 -4.33
C THR A 143 6.86 -7.00 -5.37
N LYS A 144 7.03 -6.60 -6.64
CA LYS A 144 7.42 -7.49 -7.76
C LYS A 144 8.91 -7.82 -7.80
N VAL A 145 9.72 -7.18 -6.97
CA VAL A 145 11.15 -7.46 -6.86
C VAL A 145 11.44 -8.22 -5.57
N SER A 146 12.54 -8.96 -5.53
CA SER A 146 12.86 -9.87 -4.42
C SER A 146 13.22 -9.17 -3.11
N GLY A 147 13.36 -7.84 -3.12
CA GLY A 147 13.68 -7.05 -1.94
C GLY A 147 14.33 -5.72 -2.29
N LEU A 148 15.16 -5.20 -1.40
CA LEU A 148 15.86 -3.95 -1.58
C LEU A 148 17.15 -4.17 -2.39
N TYR A 149 17.46 -3.22 -3.28
CA TYR A 149 18.63 -3.26 -4.14
C TYR A 149 19.33 -1.90 -4.11
N THR A 150 20.63 -1.88 -4.40
CA THR A 150 21.43 -0.64 -4.51
C THR A 150 20.98 0.25 -5.67
N LYS A 151 20.35 -0.35 -6.71
CA LYS A 151 19.79 0.30 -7.90
C LYS A 151 18.59 -0.52 -8.38
N ASN A 152 17.81 0.01 -9.33
CA ASN A 152 16.72 -0.77 -9.92
C ASN A 152 17.27 -1.98 -10.70
N PRO A 153 17.00 -3.24 -10.28
CA PRO A 153 17.55 -4.42 -10.93
C PRO A 153 17.00 -4.68 -12.36
N LYS A 154 15.96 -3.97 -12.76
CA LYS A 154 15.44 -4.03 -14.15
C LYS A 154 16.25 -3.18 -15.11
N ASP A 155 16.81 -2.09 -14.62
CA ASP A 155 17.50 -1.09 -15.41
C ASP A 155 19.02 -1.28 -15.34
N TYR A 156 19.52 -1.88 -14.24
CA TYR A 156 20.94 -2.01 -13.95
C TYR A 156 21.32 -3.46 -13.63
N LYS A 157 22.12 -4.08 -14.49
CA LYS A 157 22.62 -5.47 -14.34
C LYS A 157 23.55 -5.63 -13.10
N ASP A 158 24.18 -4.55 -12.67
CA ASP A 158 25.07 -4.47 -11.50
C ASP A 158 24.34 -4.14 -10.18
N ALA A 159 23.01 -4.13 -10.18
CA ALA A 159 22.22 -3.93 -9.00
C ALA A 159 22.43 -5.07 -8.00
N LYS A 160 22.92 -4.74 -6.79
CA LYS A 160 23.17 -5.70 -5.72
C LYS A 160 21.98 -5.76 -4.78
N PHE A 161 21.57 -6.97 -4.42
CA PHE A 161 20.57 -7.19 -3.39
C PHE A 161 21.09 -6.79 -2.01
N ILE A 162 20.29 -6.11 -1.23
CA ILE A 162 20.59 -5.69 0.13
C ILE A 162 19.77 -6.60 1.05
N SER A 163 20.46 -7.54 1.70
CA SER A 163 19.82 -8.53 2.58
C SER A 163 19.41 -7.95 3.92
N GLU A 164 20.13 -6.93 4.40
CA GLU A 164 19.91 -6.31 5.70
C GLU A 164 20.28 -4.83 5.63
N ILE A 165 19.53 -3.99 6.35
CA ILE A 165 19.80 -2.56 6.48
C ILE A 165 19.52 -2.14 7.93
N SER A 166 20.44 -1.38 8.49
CA SER A 166 20.37 -0.81 9.84
C SER A 166 19.99 0.66 9.81
#